data_12ba5d867e0608d9f362007867cddaad
#
_entry.id   12ba5d867e0608d9f362007867cddaad
#
_cell.length_a   1.000
_cell.length_b   1.000
_cell.length_c   1.000
_cell.angle_alpha   90.00
_cell.angle_beta   90.00
_cell.angle_gamma   90.00
#
_symmetry.space_group_name_H-M   'P 1'
#
loop_
_entity.id
_entity.type
_entity.pdbx_description
1 polymer ?
#
loop_
_entity_poly.entity_id
_entity_poly.type
_entity_poly.pdbx_seq_one_letter_code
_entity_poly.pdbx_strand_id
1 'polypeptide(L)'
;MSVIRIVPEPRPLLDQVFRLGESPIWDDRRERLFFVDIDAGEIHHVTAEGSSHRMWIAPPPDRPTALGLTSAGRLVVALTRSVVFLDPDTGAWDALAEIDVGLSTTRLNDGKVGPDGAFWVGSMDERPVDEREPVGALFRVTPDGRVEKKLDGLVVANGLAWSPDGRTMWLADSRGPWIDRFDFDPATGEMSNRSRFATPDEEMGRPDGCTCDSGGFYWSAGVSAGRLNRFAPDGRLIEHWDLPVAWPTMPCFGGEGLRSLFVTSLARPGVAAPARATVPAGTLITLPAQISGLPPHRFPDPRG
;
A
#
# COMPACT_ATOMS: atom_id res chain seq x y z
N MET A 1 -14.78 -9.66 -22.13
CA MET A 1 -13.89 -8.65 -22.69
C MET A 1 -13.79 -7.53 -21.67
N SER A 2 -12.60 -7.32 -21.10
CA SER A 2 -12.34 -6.19 -20.20
C SER A 2 -12.36 -4.89 -21.01
N VAL A 3 -13.00 -3.85 -20.50
CA VAL A 3 -13.07 -2.55 -21.17
C VAL A 3 -11.81 -1.77 -20.83
N ILE A 4 -11.00 -1.46 -21.85
CA ILE A 4 -9.90 -0.50 -21.73
C ILE A 4 -10.55 0.88 -21.57
N ARG A 5 -10.36 1.55 -20.43
CA ARG A 5 -10.72 2.96 -20.32
C ARG A 5 -9.48 3.82 -20.48
N ILE A 6 -9.58 4.83 -21.35
CA ILE A 6 -8.61 5.93 -21.38
C ILE A 6 -8.80 6.69 -20.08
N VAL A 7 -7.75 6.71 -19.25
CA VAL A 7 -7.75 7.40 -17.96
C VAL A 7 -7.85 8.91 -18.22
N PRO A 8 -8.77 9.64 -17.58
CA PRO A 8 -8.84 11.08 -17.75
C PRO A 8 -7.57 11.72 -17.13
N GLU A 9 -6.72 12.24 -17.99
CA GLU A 9 -5.59 13.14 -17.70
C GLU A 9 -4.75 12.83 -16.44
N PRO A 10 -4.07 11.66 -16.37
CA PRO A 10 -3.10 11.43 -15.31
C PRO A 10 -1.95 12.41 -15.44
N ARG A 11 -1.55 13.03 -14.33
CA ARG A 11 -0.45 13.99 -14.31
C ARG A 11 0.52 13.69 -13.16
N PRO A 12 1.81 14.03 -13.31
CA PRO A 12 2.72 14.09 -12.17
C PRO A 12 2.15 14.99 -11.08
N LEU A 13 2.24 14.55 -9.83
CA LEU A 13 1.86 15.36 -8.67
C LEU A 13 3.02 16.23 -8.20
N LEU A 14 4.25 15.71 -8.30
CA LEU A 14 5.49 16.39 -7.96
C LEU A 14 6.47 16.32 -9.12
N ASP A 15 7.32 17.34 -9.23
CA ASP A 15 8.47 17.33 -10.15
C ASP A 15 9.68 16.64 -9.47
N GLN A 16 9.46 15.39 -9.04
CA GLN A 16 10.43 14.56 -8.36
C GLN A 16 10.16 13.08 -8.69
N VAL A 17 11.23 12.28 -8.73
CA VAL A 17 11.15 10.83 -8.86
C VAL A 17 11.60 10.16 -7.54
N PHE A 18 10.91 9.11 -7.16
CA PHE A 18 11.15 8.32 -5.95
C PHE A 18 11.79 6.98 -6.35
N ARG A 19 12.69 6.47 -5.50
CA ARG A 19 13.37 5.19 -5.77
C ARG A 19 12.38 4.04 -5.68
N LEU A 20 11.62 4.01 -4.59
CA LEU A 20 10.55 3.05 -4.33
C LEU A 20 9.42 3.76 -3.58
N GLY A 21 8.59 4.51 -4.32
CA GLY A 21 7.40 5.14 -3.75
C GLY A 21 6.37 4.09 -3.38
N GLU A 22 5.86 4.12 -2.14
CA GLU A 22 4.94 3.11 -1.59
C GLU A 22 4.01 3.67 -0.52
N SER A 23 3.05 2.83 -0.11
CA SER A 23 2.14 3.06 1.02
C SER A 23 1.51 4.46 1.05
N PRO A 24 0.93 4.95 -0.07
CA PRO A 24 0.22 6.23 -0.06
C PRO A 24 -1.03 6.11 0.81
N ILE A 25 -1.23 7.12 1.66
CA ILE A 25 -2.42 7.25 2.51
C ILE A 25 -2.88 8.71 2.59
N TRP A 26 -4.16 8.95 2.39
CA TRP A 26 -4.74 10.29 2.46
C TRP A 26 -5.21 10.59 3.89
N ASP A 27 -4.66 11.63 4.50
CA ASP A 27 -5.18 12.18 5.76
C ASP A 27 -6.25 13.24 5.45
N ASP A 28 -7.50 12.87 5.63
CA ASP A 28 -8.67 13.72 5.42
C ASP A 28 -8.77 14.90 6.41
N ARG A 29 -8.13 14.78 7.60
CA ARG A 29 -8.10 15.86 8.61
C ARG A 29 -7.08 16.94 8.27
N ARG A 30 -5.94 16.56 7.69
CA ARG A 30 -4.87 17.47 7.27
C ARG A 30 -4.95 17.86 5.81
N GLU A 31 -5.79 17.17 5.03
CA GLU A 31 -5.86 17.28 3.55
C GLU A 31 -4.47 17.07 2.93
N ARG A 32 -3.81 15.97 3.32
CA ARG A 32 -2.46 15.61 2.89
C ARG A 32 -2.38 14.14 2.47
N LEU A 33 -1.66 13.91 1.40
CA LEU A 33 -1.20 12.58 1.01
C LEU A 33 0.14 12.33 1.71
N PHE A 34 0.21 11.28 2.53
CA PHE A 34 1.46 10.73 3.05
C PHE A 34 1.86 9.52 2.21
N PHE A 35 3.15 9.30 2.03
CA PHE A 35 3.71 8.12 1.35
C PHE A 35 5.17 7.94 1.75
N VAL A 36 5.75 6.78 1.44
CA VAL A 36 7.17 6.49 1.70
C VAL A 36 7.96 6.41 0.41
N ASP A 37 9.28 6.72 0.48
CA ASP A 37 10.30 6.21 -0.41
C ASP A 37 11.15 5.21 0.38
N ILE A 38 10.84 3.91 0.21
CA ILE A 38 11.46 2.84 1.00
C ILE A 38 12.98 2.85 0.85
N ASP A 39 13.47 2.94 -0.40
CA ASP A 39 14.90 2.83 -0.70
C ASP A 39 15.68 4.12 -0.38
N ALA A 40 14.99 5.24 -0.21
CA ALA A 40 15.58 6.47 0.30
C ALA A 40 15.53 6.57 1.83
N GLY A 41 14.68 5.77 2.49
CA GLY A 41 14.46 5.84 3.94
C GLY A 41 13.60 7.03 4.36
N GLU A 42 12.70 7.48 3.49
CA GLU A 42 11.99 8.75 3.63
C GLU A 42 10.47 8.55 3.73
N ILE A 43 9.83 9.40 4.54
CA ILE A 43 8.38 9.58 4.58
C ILE A 43 8.09 10.99 4.06
N HIS A 44 7.13 11.11 3.18
CA HIS A 44 6.74 12.37 2.55
C HIS A 44 5.30 12.72 2.83
N HIS A 45 4.94 14.03 2.81
CA HIS A 45 3.58 14.48 2.62
C HIS A 45 3.48 15.61 1.61
N VAL A 46 2.29 15.72 1.00
CA VAL A 46 1.99 16.73 -0.02
C VAL A 46 0.49 17.00 -0.06
N THR A 47 0.07 18.19 -0.53
CA THR A 47 -1.35 18.46 -0.82
C THR A 47 -1.81 17.71 -2.07
N ALA A 48 -3.12 17.67 -2.30
CA ALA A 48 -3.69 17.09 -3.51
C ALA A 48 -3.24 17.79 -4.81
N GLU A 49 -2.78 19.04 -4.72
CA GLU A 49 -2.30 19.85 -5.84
C GLU A 49 -0.77 19.73 -6.06
N GLY A 50 -0.05 19.02 -5.17
CA GLY A 50 1.39 18.88 -5.25
C GLY A 50 2.18 20.01 -4.55
N SER A 51 1.56 20.77 -3.68
CA SER A 51 2.22 21.84 -2.91
C SER A 51 2.50 21.43 -1.46
N SER A 52 3.20 22.27 -0.70
CA SER A 52 3.52 22.06 0.72
C SER A 52 4.18 20.70 1.00
N HIS A 53 5.12 20.32 0.14
CA HIS A 53 5.88 19.07 0.29
C HIS A 53 6.81 19.16 1.50
N ARG A 54 6.74 18.17 2.41
CA ARG A 54 7.66 17.98 3.53
C ARG A 54 8.09 16.52 3.58
N MET A 55 9.22 16.26 4.27
CA MET A 55 9.73 14.90 4.45
C MET A 55 10.34 14.69 5.84
N TRP A 56 10.38 13.44 6.25
CA TRP A 56 11.07 12.94 7.43
C TRP A 56 11.95 11.76 7.04
N ILE A 57 13.11 11.67 7.65
CA ILE A 57 14.03 10.54 7.45
C ILE A 57 13.82 9.54 8.59
N ALA A 58 13.64 8.28 8.25
CA ALA A 58 13.57 7.20 9.24
C ALA A 58 14.92 7.06 9.97
N PRO A 59 14.92 6.69 11.26
CA PRO A 59 16.17 6.47 11.99
C PRO A 59 17.02 5.37 11.33
N PRO A 60 18.26 5.70 10.85
CA PRO A 60 19.10 4.70 10.21
C PRO A 60 19.48 3.55 11.18
N PRO A 61 19.63 2.30 10.71
CA PRO A 61 19.61 1.86 9.30
C PRO A 61 18.21 1.50 8.76
N ASP A 62 17.14 1.82 9.50
CA ASP A 62 15.79 1.43 9.16
C ASP A 62 15.23 2.17 7.93
N ARG A 63 14.28 1.50 7.28
CA ARG A 63 13.52 2.02 6.13
C ARG A 63 12.04 1.96 6.43
N PRO A 64 11.26 3.05 6.20
CA PRO A 64 9.81 3.02 6.34
C PRO A 64 9.22 2.22 5.18
N THR A 65 8.34 1.27 5.47
CA THR A 65 7.77 0.38 4.45
C THR A 65 6.26 0.54 4.28
N ALA A 66 5.56 0.87 5.35
CA ALA A 66 4.12 1.10 5.32
C ALA A 66 3.70 2.15 6.36
N LEU A 67 2.57 2.81 6.09
CA LEU A 67 2.00 3.88 6.90
C LEU A 67 0.55 3.58 7.29
N GLY A 68 0.15 4.07 8.46
CA GLY A 68 -1.23 4.20 8.88
C GLY A 68 -1.45 5.51 9.63
N LEU A 69 -2.68 6.02 9.60
CA LEU A 69 -3.07 7.19 10.38
C LEU A 69 -3.48 6.77 11.79
N THR A 70 -3.20 7.60 12.79
CA THR A 70 -3.68 7.36 14.14
C THR A 70 -4.85 8.28 14.53
N SER A 71 -5.56 7.94 15.61
CA SER A 71 -6.65 8.76 16.13
C SER A 71 -6.18 10.13 16.63
N ALA A 72 -4.95 10.20 17.19
CA ALA A 72 -4.36 11.43 17.73
C ALA A 72 -3.57 12.26 16.70
N GLY A 73 -3.51 11.80 15.44
CA GLY A 73 -2.86 12.55 14.35
C GLY A 73 -1.39 12.22 14.13
N ARG A 74 -0.80 11.26 14.86
CA ARG A 74 0.48 10.65 14.51
C ARG A 74 0.31 9.68 13.34
N LEU A 75 1.42 9.22 12.80
CA LEU A 75 1.47 8.07 11.89
C LEU A 75 1.91 6.84 12.69
N VAL A 76 1.30 5.69 12.43
CA VAL A 76 1.89 4.38 12.73
C VAL A 76 2.68 3.95 11.50
N VAL A 77 3.93 3.56 11.69
CA VAL A 77 4.91 3.32 10.63
C VAL A 77 5.54 1.95 10.81
N ALA A 78 5.45 1.11 9.79
CA ALA A 78 6.30 -0.08 9.71
C ALA A 78 7.68 0.33 9.22
N LEU A 79 8.71 -0.03 9.97
CA LEU A 79 10.10 0.04 9.58
C LEU A 79 10.59 -1.33 9.08
N THR A 80 11.89 -1.52 8.96
CA THR A 80 12.47 -2.79 8.49
C THR A 80 11.99 -4.00 9.30
N ARG A 81 11.94 -3.88 10.64
CA ARG A 81 11.59 -4.98 11.58
C ARG A 81 10.78 -4.52 12.79
N SER A 82 10.34 -3.29 12.82
CA SER A 82 9.61 -2.72 13.94
C SER A 82 8.43 -1.90 13.47
N VAL A 83 7.50 -1.63 14.36
CA VAL A 83 6.42 -0.67 14.18
C VAL A 83 6.63 0.44 15.21
N VAL A 84 6.54 1.67 14.73
CA VAL A 84 6.80 2.87 15.53
C VAL A 84 5.71 3.92 15.28
N PHE A 85 5.68 4.96 16.08
CA PHE A 85 4.93 6.17 15.78
C PHE A 85 5.86 7.27 15.27
N LEU A 86 5.39 8.03 14.28
CA LEU A 86 5.98 9.32 13.89
C LEU A 86 4.97 10.42 14.18
N ASP A 87 5.38 11.42 14.94
CA ASP A 87 4.64 12.67 15.07
C ASP A 87 5.05 13.62 13.93
N PRO A 88 4.18 13.88 12.94
CA PRO A 88 4.54 14.68 11.78
C PRO A 88 4.67 16.18 12.09
N ASP A 89 4.19 16.64 13.23
CA ASP A 89 4.26 18.04 13.65
C ASP A 89 5.61 18.35 14.32
N THR A 90 6.09 17.42 15.17
CA THR A 90 7.35 17.56 15.92
C THR A 90 8.53 16.81 15.29
N GLY A 91 8.27 15.79 14.47
CA GLY A 91 9.29 14.88 13.93
C GLY A 91 9.76 13.82 14.93
N ALA A 92 9.09 13.67 16.08
CA ALA A 92 9.45 12.71 17.10
C ALA A 92 9.05 11.27 16.69
N TRP A 93 9.91 10.32 17.05
CA TRP A 93 9.70 8.89 16.85
C TRP A 93 9.54 8.19 18.19
N ASP A 94 8.53 7.32 18.32
CA ASP A 94 8.28 6.51 19.52
C ASP A 94 8.12 5.04 19.11
N ALA A 95 8.77 4.14 19.85
CA ALA A 95 8.63 2.70 19.60
C ALA A 95 7.23 2.20 19.99
N LEU A 96 6.69 1.26 19.21
CA LEU A 96 5.48 0.52 19.55
C LEU A 96 5.77 -0.98 19.72
N ALA A 97 6.35 -1.64 18.72
CA ALA A 97 6.59 -3.07 18.73
C ALA A 97 7.77 -3.48 17.86
N GLU A 98 8.53 -4.47 18.30
CA GLU A 98 9.49 -5.22 17.48
C GLU A 98 8.78 -6.42 16.87
N ILE A 99 9.09 -6.74 15.61
CA ILE A 99 8.50 -7.87 14.92
C ILE A 99 9.60 -8.85 14.52
N ASP A 100 9.46 -10.08 15.02
CA ASP A 100 10.31 -11.18 14.56
C ASP A 100 9.86 -11.64 13.17
N VAL A 101 10.49 -11.07 12.15
CA VAL A 101 10.26 -11.45 10.75
C VAL A 101 11.04 -12.70 10.31
N GLY A 102 11.70 -13.38 11.25
CA GLY A 102 12.46 -14.61 10.99
C GLY A 102 13.88 -14.34 10.49
N LEU A 103 14.14 -14.60 9.21
CA LEU A 103 15.51 -14.51 8.66
C LEU A 103 16.02 -13.06 8.61
N SER A 104 17.36 -12.91 8.65
CA SER A 104 18.02 -11.61 8.48
C SER A 104 17.75 -10.97 7.11
N THR A 105 17.36 -11.79 6.14
CA THR A 105 17.00 -11.36 4.77
C THR A 105 15.54 -10.98 4.60
N THR A 106 14.71 -11.03 5.64
CA THR A 106 13.33 -10.60 5.60
C THR A 106 13.16 -9.20 6.17
N ARG A 107 12.21 -8.45 5.64
CA ARG A 107 11.75 -7.17 6.17
C ARG A 107 10.23 -7.05 6.12
N LEU A 108 9.70 -6.11 6.86
CA LEU A 108 8.31 -5.68 6.67
C LEU A 108 8.13 -5.02 5.29
N ASN A 109 6.92 -5.10 4.73
CA ASN A 109 6.58 -4.58 3.41
C ASN A 109 5.26 -3.80 3.47
N ASP A 110 4.25 -4.16 2.69
CA ASP A 110 2.96 -3.49 2.66
C ASP A 110 2.19 -3.67 3.98
N GLY A 111 1.50 -2.62 4.41
CA GLY A 111 0.70 -2.63 5.63
C GLY A 111 -0.35 -1.54 5.64
N LYS A 112 -1.39 -1.76 6.45
CA LYS A 112 -2.53 -0.84 6.55
C LYS A 112 -3.25 -1.02 7.89
N VAL A 113 -3.89 0.04 8.38
CA VAL A 113 -4.80 -0.08 9.54
C VAL A 113 -6.09 -0.77 9.09
N GLY A 114 -6.45 -1.82 9.78
CA GLY A 114 -7.67 -2.58 9.55
C GLY A 114 -8.90 -1.98 10.24
N PRO A 115 -10.12 -2.46 9.88
CA PRO A 115 -11.37 -2.02 10.51
C PRO A 115 -11.47 -2.42 11.99
N ASP A 116 -10.63 -3.37 12.45
CA ASP A 116 -10.46 -3.76 13.84
C ASP A 116 -9.56 -2.81 14.65
N GLY A 117 -9.07 -1.74 14.02
CA GLY A 117 -8.18 -0.76 14.63
C GLY A 117 -6.73 -1.22 14.81
N ALA A 118 -6.37 -2.43 14.42
CA ALA A 118 -4.99 -2.90 14.45
C ALA A 118 -4.22 -2.48 13.19
N PHE A 119 -2.89 -2.41 13.30
CA PHE A 119 -2.02 -2.24 12.15
C PHE A 119 -1.61 -3.62 11.61
N TRP A 120 -2.01 -3.91 10.39
CA TRP A 120 -1.70 -5.14 9.68
C TRP A 120 -0.52 -4.89 8.76
N VAL A 121 0.49 -5.74 8.82
CA VAL A 121 1.69 -5.58 8.01
C VAL A 121 2.24 -6.94 7.58
N GLY A 122 2.57 -7.04 6.32
CA GLY A 122 3.22 -8.21 5.74
C GLY A 122 4.73 -8.08 5.75
N SER A 123 5.42 -9.22 5.62
CA SER A 123 6.86 -9.25 5.40
C SER A 123 7.21 -9.91 4.07
N MET A 124 8.43 -9.70 3.61
CA MET A 124 8.96 -10.25 2.37
C MET A 124 10.41 -10.68 2.50
N ASP A 125 10.83 -11.57 1.61
CA ASP A 125 12.22 -11.92 1.40
C ASP A 125 12.92 -10.88 0.50
N GLU A 126 14.01 -10.28 0.96
CA GLU A 126 14.80 -9.29 0.20
C GLU A 126 15.89 -9.90 -0.69
N ARG A 127 16.11 -11.21 -0.62
CA ARG A 127 17.10 -11.85 -1.49
C ARG A 127 16.85 -11.54 -2.97
N PRO A 128 17.85 -11.72 -3.85
CA PRO A 128 17.65 -11.60 -5.28
C PRO A 128 16.40 -12.35 -5.75
N VAL A 129 15.72 -11.82 -6.75
CA VAL A 129 14.39 -12.29 -7.16
C VAL A 129 14.30 -13.80 -7.37
N ASP A 130 15.34 -14.39 -7.95
CA ASP A 130 15.40 -15.83 -8.27
C ASP A 130 15.73 -16.71 -7.06
N GLU A 131 16.12 -16.10 -5.93
CA GLU A 131 16.47 -16.77 -4.68
C GLU A 131 15.40 -16.60 -3.58
N ARG A 132 14.34 -15.86 -3.88
CA ARG A 132 13.28 -15.59 -2.90
C ARG A 132 12.49 -16.83 -2.55
N GLU A 133 12.28 -17.03 -1.26
CA GLU A 133 11.51 -18.13 -0.71
C GLU A 133 10.26 -17.64 0.04
N PRO A 134 9.27 -18.50 0.27
CA PRO A 134 8.04 -18.14 0.99
C PRO A 134 8.26 -18.11 2.52
N VAL A 135 9.16 -17.24 2.96
CA VAL A 135 9.56 -17.07 4.38
C VAL A 135 8.87 -15.87 5.04
N GLY A 136 8.13 -15.09 4.26
CA GLY A 136 7.36 -13.95 4.75
C GLY A 136 6.08 -14.38 5.46
N ALA A 137 5.52 -13.44 6.22
CA ALA A 137 4.33 -13.63 7.04
C ALA A 137 3.45 -12.38 7.04
N LEU A 138 2.21 -12.52 7.52
CA LEU A 138 1.33 -11.41 7.84
C LEU A 138 1.22 -11.29 9.35
N PHE A 139 1.41 -10.07 9.85
CA PHE A 139 1.33 -9.73 11.27
C PHE A 139 0.19 -8.74 11.52
N ARG A 140 -0.40 -8.84 12.70
CA ARG A 140 -1.36 -7.91 13.27
C ARG A 140 -0.75 -7.30 14.52
N VAL A 141 -0.64 -5.98 14.56
CA VAL A 141 -0.08 -5.20 15.68
C VAL A 141 -1.21 -4.41 16.32
N THR A 142 -1.48 -4.70 17.59
CA THR A 142 -2.55 -4.05 18.36
C THR A 142 -2.07 -2.75 18.98
N PRO A 143 -2.99 -1.85 19.43
CA PRO A 143 -2.62 -0.57 20.03
C PRO A 143 -1.77 -0.66 21.30
N ASP A 144 -1.83 -1.78 22.02
CA ASP A 144 -0.98 -2.08 23.18
C ASP A 144 0.39 -2.67 22.81
N GLY A 145 0.71 -2.75 21.50
CA GLY A 145 2.00 -3.25 21.00
C GLY A 145 2.12 -4.78 20.91
N ARG A 146 1.03 -5.52 21.14
CA ARG A 146 1.04 -6.98 20.97
C ARG A 146 1.11 -7.32 19.48
N VAL A 147 2.00 -8.24 19.13
CA VAL A 147 2.21 -8.75 17.76
C VAL A 147 1.64 -10.15 17.64
N GLU A 148 0.78 -10.35 16.66
CA GLU A 148 0.17 -11.63 16.33
C GLU A 148 0.55 -12.02 14.90
N LYS A 149 1.20 -13.17 14.72
CA LYS A 149 1.40 -13.73 13.38
C LYS A 149 0.12 -14.42 12.92
N LYS A 150 -0.46 -13.98 11.82
CA LYS A 150 -1.77 -14.44 11.31
C LYS A 150 -1.65 -15.38 10.11
N LEU A 151 -0.58 -15.28 9.33
CA LEU A 151 -0.36 -16.11 8.14
C LEU A 151 1.14 -16.24 7.88
N ASP A 152 1.56 -17.41 7.41
CA ASP A 152 2.94 -17.73 6.97
C ASP A 152 2.98 -18.05 5.48
N GLY A 153 4.19 -18.18 4.95
CA GLY A 153 4.43 -18.74 3.62
C GLY A 153 4.23 -17.74 2.49
N LEU A 154 4.46 -16.45 2.76
CA LEU A 154 4.43 -15.39 1.74
C LEU A 154 5.83 -15.16 1.17
N VAL A 155 5.93 -14.90 -0.13
CA VAL A 155 7.19 -14.49 -0.77
C VAL A 155 7.33 -12.97 -0.71
N VAL A 156 6.30 -12.25 -1.17
CA VAL A 156 6.22 -10.78 -1.12
C VAL A 156 4.79 -10.38 -0.77
N ALA A 157 4.53 -10.18 0.52
CA ALA A 157 3.22 -9.75 1.01
C ALA A 157 2.89 -8.35 0.50
N ASN A 158 1.73 -8.21 -0.12
CA ASN A 158 1.23 -6.98 -0.72
C ASN A 158 -0.31 -6.93 -0.75
N GLY A 159 -0.86 -5.86 -1.28
CA GLY A 159 -2.25 -5.75 -1.67
C GLY A 159 -3.26 -5.92 -0.52
N LEU A 160 -2.99 -5.31 0.63
CA LEU A 160 -3.83 -5.40 1.82
C LEU A 160 -4.97 -4.38 1.77
N ALA A 161 -6.23 -4.84 1.79
CA ALA A 161 -7.42 -4.00 1.84
C ALA A 161 -8.61 -4.70 2.50
N TRP A 162 -9.62 -3.90 2.83
CA TRP A 162 -10.91 -4.39 3.35
C TRP A 162 -12.07 -3.84 2.54
N SER A 163 -13.18 -4.61 2.51
CA SER A 163 -14.46 -4.19 1.95
C SER A 163 -15.07 -3.03 2.76
N PRO A 164 -16.05 -2.29 2.17
CA PRO A 164 -16.68 -1.16 2.87
C PRO A 164 -17.36 -1.51 4.20
N ASP A 165 -17.84 -2.74 4.35
CA ASP A 165 -18.43 -3.26 5.59
C ASP A 165 -17.38 -3.85 6.56
N GLY A 166 -16.10 -3.88 6.15
CA GLY A 166 -15.00 -4.43 6.93
C GLY A 166 -15.01 -5.96 7.07
N ARG A 167 -15.89 -6.68 6.39
CA ARG A 167 -16.09 -8.13 6.58
C ARG A 167 -15.35 -9.01 5.59
N THR A 168 -14.77 -8.42 4.54
CA THR A 168 -13.87 -9.11 3.62
C THR A 168 -12.50 -8.44 3.68
N MET A 169 -11.47 -9.24 3.84
CA MET A 169 -10.07 -8.82 3.74
C MET A 169 -9.47 -9.41 2.48
N TRP A 170 -8.67 -8.62 1.76
CA TRP A 170 -7.83 -9.10 0.66
C TRP A 170 -6.36 -9.00 1.03
N LEU A 171 -5.59 -9.94 0.52
CA LEU A 171 -4.13 -10.00 0.62
C LEU A 171 -3.58 -10.55 -0.68
N ALA A 172 -2.53 -9.94 -1.20
CA ALA A 172 -1.83 -10.42 -2.38
C ALA A 172 -0.42 -10.93 -2.04
N ASP A 173 0.09 -11.82 -2.88
CA ASP A 173 1.51 -12.13 -2.95
C ASP A 173 1.98 -11.81 -4.37
N SER A 174 2.89 -10.86 -4.49
CA SER A 174 3.40 -10.41 -5.79
C SER A 174 4.18 -11.48 -6.54
N ARG A 175 4.65 -12.51 -5.86
CA ARG A 175 5.46 -13.60 -6.43
C ARG A 175 4.71 -14.92 -6.56
N GLY A 176 3.58 -15.06 -5.88
CA GLY A 176 2.65 -16.15 -6.02
C GLY A 176 2.06 -16.34 -7.41
N PRO A 177 1.91 -15.38 -8.36
CA PRO A 177 1.19 -14.12 -8.17
C PRO A 177 -0.31 -14.41 -7.95
N TRP A 178 -0.82 -14.04 -6.82
CA TRP A 178 -2.23 -14.27 -6.47
C TRP A 178 -2.78 -13.16 -5.57
N ILE A 179 -4.11 -13.05 -5.55
CA ILE A 179 -4.87 -12.25 -4.60
C ILE A 179 -5.85 -13.21 -3.94
N ASP A 180 -5.78 -13.33 -2.62
CA ASP A 180 -6.72 -14.12 -1.83
C ASP A 180 -7.66 -13.21 -1.05
N ARG A 181 -8.84 -13.72 -0.73
CA ARG A 181 -9.79 -13.09 0.17
C ARG A 181 -10.03 -13.98 1.38
N PHE A 182 -10.40 -13.32 2.47
CA PHE A 182 -10.72 -13.92 3.75
C PHE A 182 -12.04 -13.32 4.25
N ASP A 183 -12.84 -14.10 4.94
CA ASP A 183 -13.85 -13.54 5.83
C ASP A 183 -13.13 -12.91 7.01
N PHE A 184 -13.54 -11.71 7.39
CA PHE A 184 -12.89 -10.92 8.43
C PHE A 184 -13.90 -10.47 9.48
N ASP A 185 -13.57 -10.63 10.75
CA ASP A 185 -14.35 -10.09 11.86
C ASP A 185 -13.73 -8.76 12.34
N PRO A 186 -14.37 -7.62 12.06
CA PRO A 186 -13.84 -6.32 12.45
C PRO A 186 -13.85 -6.08 13.98
N ALA A 187 -14.54 -6.90 14.76
CA ALA A 187 -14.54 -6.78 16.22
C ALA A 187 -13.33 -7.48 16.86
N THR A 188 -12.83 -8.55 16.26
CA THR A 188 -11.75 -9.39 16.83
C THR A 188 -10.46 -9.39 16.03
N GLY A 189 -10.52 -9.06 14.72
CA GLY A 189 -9.41 -9.21 13.79
C GLY A 189 -9.18 -10.69 13.39
N GLU A 190 -10.19 -11.55 13.52
CA GLU A 190 -10.08 -12.93 13.08
C GLU A 190 -10.28 -13.05 11.57
N MET A 191 -9.42 -13.86 10.94
CA MET A 191 -9.44 -14.20 9.52
C MET A 191 -9.87 -15.67 9.35
N SER A 192 -10.78 -15.94 8.42
CA SER A 192 -11.25 -17.30 8.13
C SER A 192 -11.58 -17.47 6.65
N ASN A 193 -11.94 -18.68 6.24
CA ASN A 193 -12.46 -19.00 4.91
C ASN A 193 -11.61 -18.46 3.74
N ARG A 194 -10.27 -18.60 3.86
CA ARG A 194 -9.33 -18.20 2.79
C ARG A 194 -9.73 -18.84 1.46
N SER A 195 -9.87 -18.03 0.43
CA SER A 195 -10.15 -18.48 -0.92
C SER A 195 -9.46 -17.59 -1.96
N ARG A 196 -9.14 -18.17 -3.13
CA ARG A 196 -8.57 -17.43 -4.24
C ARG A 196 -9.60 -16.42 -4.78
N PHE A 197 -9.23 -15.13 -4.75
CA PHE A 197 -10.05 -14.05 -5.31
C PHE A 197 -9.70 -13.80 -6.78
N ALA A 198 -8.41 -13.70 -7.10
CA ALA A 198 -7.93 -13.55 -8.47
C ALA A 198 -6.52 -14.13 -8.63
N THR A 199 -6.21 -14.56 -9.85
CA THR A 199 -4.85 -14.96 -10.25
C THR A 199 -4.45 -14.07 -11.44
N PRO A 200 -3.80 -12.92 -11.18
CA PRO A 200 -3.37 -12.02 -12.23
C PRO A 200 -2.40 -12.70 -13.20
N ASP A 201 -2.63 -12.50 -14.48
CA ASP A 201 -1.77 -12.96 -15.58
C ASP A 201 -0.73 -11.89 -15.96
N GLU A 202 0.05 -12.15 -17.00
CA GLU A 202 1.07 -11.22 -17.50
C GLU A 202 0.46 -9.90 -18.02
N GLU A 203 -0.77 -9.93 -18.55
CA GLU A 203 -1.46 -8.75 -19.04
C GLU A 203 -1.91 -7.86 -17.87
N MET A 204 -2.44 -8.44 -16.80
CA MET A 204 -2.79 -7.72 -15.58
C MET A 204 -1.54 -7.26 -14.82
N GLY A 205 -0.45 -7.99 -14.92
CA GLY A 205 0.79 -7.77 -14.21
C GLY A 205 0.76 -8.31 -12.77
N ARG A 206 1.94 -8.43 -12.16
CA ARG A 206 2.03 -8.90 -10.78
C ARG A 206 1.31 -7.93 -9.84
N PRO A 207 0.47 -8.44 -8.93
CA PRO A 207 -0.22 -7.59 -7.96
C PRO A 207 0.80 -6.97 -6.99
N ASP A 208 0.65 -5.68 -6.72
CA ASP A 208 1.41 -4.94 -5.75
C ASP A 208 0.45 -4.30 -4.73
N GLY A 209 0.64 -3.07 -4.33
CA GLY A 209 -0.29 -2.39 -3.43
C GLY A 209 -1.69 -2.21 -4.02
N CYS A 210 -2.64 -1.93 -3.15
CA CYS A 210 -4.06 -1.89 -3.51
C CYS A 210 -4.86 -0.84 -2.72
N THR A 211 -6.09 -0.65 -3.15
CA THR A 211 -7.13 0.07 -2.41
C THR A 211 -8.51 -0.52 -2.72
N CYS A 212 -9.53 -0.14 -1.93
CA CYS A 212 -10.92 -0.49 -2.20
C CYS A 212 -11.75 0.79 -2.42
N ASP A 213 -12.67 0.78 -3.39
CA ASP A 213 -13.61 1.88 -3.58
C ASP A 213 -14.89 1.72 -2.76
N SER A 214 -15.69 2.79 -2.70
CA SER A 214 -16.96 2.80 -1.94
C SER A 214 -18.01 1.82 -2.46
N GLY A 215 -17.84 1.29 -3.67
CA GLY A 215 -18.68 0.24 -4.24
C GLY A 215 -18.19 -1.17 -3.92
N GLY A 216 -17.10 -1.32 -3.15
CA GLY A 216 -16.54 -2.61 -2.78
C GLY A 216 -15.68 -3.28 -3.85
N PHE A 217 -15.22 -2.50 -4.86
CA PHE A 217 -14.31 -3.00 -5.88
C PHE A 217 -12.87 -2.89 -5.41
N TYR A 218 -12.11 -3.95 -5.62
CA TYR A 218 -10.68 -4.01 -5.29
C TYR A 218 -9.85 -3.46 -6.45
N TRP A 219 -8.99 -2.49 -6.16
CA TRP A 219 -8.07 -1.88 -7.10
C TRP A 219 -6.64 -2.33 -6.79
N SER A 220 -5.98 -2.96 -7.74
CA SER A 220 -4.63 -3.47 -7.61
C SER A 220 -3.69 -2.82 -8.61
N ALA A 221 -2.52 -2.39 -8.16
CA ALA A 221 -1.44 -2.06 -9.06
C ALA A 221 -0.91 -3.34 -9.70
N GLY A 222 -0.88 -3.38 -11.03
CA GLY A 222 -0.22 -4.40 -11.82
C GLY A 222 1.19 -3.93 -12.15
N VAL A 223 2.12 -4.08 -11.18
CA VAL A 223 3.43 -3.42 -11.23
C VAL A 223 4.26 -3.78 -12.47
N SER A 224 4.22 -5.02 -12.92
CA SER A 224 4.96 -5.45 -14.12
C SER A 224 4.28 -5.06 -15.42
N ALA A 225 2.98 -4.73 -15.38
CA ALA A 225 2.20 -4.36 -16.54
C ALA A 225 1.96 -2.84 -16.66
N GLY A 226 2.32 -2.02 -15.66
CA GLY A 226 2.12 -0.55 -15.66
C GLY A 226 0.65 -0.16 -15.68
N ARG A 227 -0.18 -0.85 -14.88
CA ARG A 227 -1.65 -0.75 -14.90
C ARG A 227 -2.22 -0.65 -13.50
N LEU A 228 -3.45 -0.13 -13.44
CA LEU A 228 -4.37 -0.41 -12.34
C LEU A 228 -5.44 -1.38 -12.84
N ASN A 229 -5.66 -2.45 -12.08
CA ASN A 229 -6.71 -3.43 -12.33
C ASN A 229 -7.83 -3.23 -11.32
N ARG A 230 -9.09 -3.21 -11.77
CA ARG A 230 -10.27 -3.09 -10.92
C ARG A 230 -11.09 -4.38 -10.96
N PHE A 231 -11.23 -5.02 -9.83
CA PHE A 231 -11.95 -6.29 -9.68
C PHE A 231 -13.28 -6.08 -8.96
N ALA A 232 -14.33 -6.73 -9.44
CA ALA A 232 -15.60 -6.81 -8.73
C ALA A 232 -15.47 -7.65 -7.45
N PRO A 233 -16.42 -7.56 -6.49
CA PRO A 233 -16.41 -8.37 -5.27
C PRO A 233 -16.37 -9.89 -5.48
N ASP A 234 -16.73 -10.36 -6.67
CA ASP A 234 -16.65 -11.78 -7.05
C ASP A 234 -15.27 -12.20 -7.62
N GLY A 235 -14.32 -11.26 -7.73
CA GLY A 235 -12.96 -11.49 -8.26
C GLY A 235 -12.83 -11.32 -9.77
N ARG A 236 -13.91 -10.99 -10.48
CA ARG A 236 -13.88 -10.77 -11.91
C ARG A 236 -13.25 -9.41 -12.24
N LEU A 237 -12.25 -9.39 -13.13
CA LEU A 237 -11.68 -8.14 -13.66
C LEU A 237 -12.77 -7.39 -14.44
N ILE A 238 -13.07 -6.16 -14.02
CA ILE A 238 -14.07 -5.30 -14.66
C ILE A 238 -13.43 -4.40 -15.70
N GLU A 239 -12.33 -3.76 -15.31
CA GLU A 239 -11.61 -2.82 -16.15
C GLU A 239 -10.14 -2.76 -15.70
N HIS A 240 -9.30 -2.31 -16.60
CA HIS A 240 -7.93 -1.92 -16.27
C HIS A 240 -7.62 -0.54 -16.87
N TRP A 241 -6.73 0.17 -16.23
CA TRP A 241 -6.27 1.49 -16.64
C TRP A 241 -4.78 1.44 -16.94
N ASP A 242 -4.41 1.67 -18.19
CA ASP A 242 -3.01 1.86 -18.56
C ASP A 242 -2.52 3.20 -17.99
N LEU A 243 -1.42 3.17 -17.26
CA LEU A 243 -0.86 4.36 -16.63
C LEU A 243 0.29 4.94 -17.48
N PRO A 244 0.50 6.27 -17.43
CA PRO A 244 1.62 6.91 -18.13
C PRO A 244 2.95 6.67 -17.43
N VAL A 245 2.95 6.12 -16.19
CA VAL A 245 4.13 5.78 -15.41
C VAL A 245 4.41 4.28 -15.48
N ALA A 246 5.67 3.91 -15.62
CA ALA A 246 6.09 2.53 -15.47
C ALA A 246 6.09 2.09 -14.00
N TRP A 247 5.86 0.79 -13.77
CA TRP A 247 5.96 0.14 -12.48
C TRP A 247 5.19 0.84 -11.35
N PRO A 248 3.86 1.06 -11.48
CA PRO A 248 3.03 1.56 -10.40
C PRO A 248 3.08 0.58 -9.24
N THR A 249 3.15 1.10 -8.01
CA THR A 249 3.26 0.29 -6.81
C THR A 249 1.97 0.24 -6.02
N MET A 250 1.35 1.39 -5.73
CA MET A 250 0.12 1.39 -4.92
C MET A 250 -0.81 2.56 -5.27
N PRO A 251 -2.12 2.31 -5.49
CA PRO A 251 -3.14 3.35 -5.59
C PRO A 251 -3.68 3.75 -4.21
N CYS A 252 -4.04 5.03 -4.06
CA CYS A 252 -4.74 5.57 -2.91
C CYS A 252 -5.81 6.57 -3.34
N PHE A 253 -7.02 6.45 -2.82
CA PHE A 253 -8.04 7.48 -2.97
C PHE A 253 -7.80 8.62 -1.98
N GLY A 254 -7.99 9.85 -2.43
CA GLY A 254 -7.85 11.05 -1.61
C GLY A 254 -8.45 12.28 -2.28
N GLY A 255 -8.06 13.47 -1.81
CA GLY A 255 -8.59 14.73 -2.28
C GLY A 255 -10.05 14.95 -1.86
N GLU A 256 -10.70 15.96 -2.43
CA GLU A 256 -12.08 16.30 -2.13
C GLU A 256 -13.03 15.14 -2.43
N GLY A 257 -13.80 14.73 -1.42
CA GLY A 257 -14.74 13.61 -1.54
C GLY A 257 -14.09 12.25 -1.83
N LEU A 258 -12.78 12.12 -1.63
CA LEU A 258 -11.99 10.92 -1.97
C LEU A 258 -12.15 10.51 -3.44
N ARG A 259 -12.17 11.48 -4.35
CA ARG A 259 -12.40 11.30 -5.80
C ARG A 259 -11.17 11.54 -6.66
N SER A 260 -10.00 11.65 -6.04
CA SER A 260 -8.70 11.61 -6.72
C SER A 260 -8.03 10.29 -6.41
N LEU A 261 -7.42 9.66 -7.42
CA LEU A 261 -6.48 8.58 -7.24
C LEU A 261 -5.06 9.14 -7.27
N PHE A 262 -4.28 8.80 -6.26
CA PHE A 262 -2.83 8.99 -6.23
C PHE A 262 -2.20 7.62 -6.45
N VAL A 263 -1.18 7.55 -7.30
CA VAL A 263 -0.50 6.29 -7.56
C VAL A 263 1.01 6.49 -7.42
N THR A 264 1.58 5.78 -6.49
CA THR A 264 3.04 5.70 -6.33
C THR A 264 3.64 4.76 -7.38
N SER A 265 4.93 4.89 -7.63
CA SER A 265 5.66 4.03 -8.54
C SER A 265 7.11 3.87 -8.12
N LEU A 266 7.80 2.90 -8.71
CA LEU A 266 9.20 2.66 -8.46
C LEU A 266 10.08 3.03 -9.65
N ALA A 267 11.27 3.55 -9.39
CA ALA A 267 12.32 3.68 -10.37
C ALA A 267 13.11 2.37 -10.51
N ARG A 268 13.48 2.01 -11.73
CA ARG A 268 14.35 0.85 -12.00
C ARG A 268 15.54 1.30 -12.84
N PRO A 269 16.60 1.82 -12.21
CA PRO A 269 17.79 2.26 -12.93
C PRO A 269 18.34 1.18 -13.85
N GLY A 270 18.66 1.53 -15.09
CA GLY A 270 19.18 0.58 -16.08
C GLY A 270 18.14 -0.32 -16.76
N VAL A 271 16.86 -0.21 -16.39
CA VAL A 271 15.78 -0.94 -17.05
C VAL A 271 14.96 0.04 -17.88
N ALA A 272 14.85 -0.23 -19.18
CA ALA A 272 14.04 0.61 -20.07
C ALA A 272 12.56 0.53 -19.68
N ALA A 273 11.93 1.70 -19.53
CA ALA A 273 10.49 1.79 -19.31
C ALA A 273 9.73 1.31 -20.55
N PRO A 274 8.53 0.73 -20.39
CA PRO A 274 7.66 0.40 -21.52
C PRO A 274 7.39 1.61 -22.41
N ALA A 275 7.28 1.43 -23.72
CA ALA A 275 7.08 2.52 -24.69
C ALA A 275 5.85 3.41 -24.42
N ARG A 276 4.85 2.88 -23.70
CA ARG A 276 3.65 3.62 -23.29
C ARG A 276 3.89 4.57 -22.11
N ALA A 277 4.97 4.40 -21.34
CA ALA A 277 5.29 5.29 -20.22
C ALA A 277 5.74 6.66 -20.77
N THR A 278 4.98 7.69 -20.45
CA THR A 278 5.22 9.08 -20.93
C THR A 278 5.77 9.98 -19.83
N VAL A 279 5.81 9.48 -18.58
CA VAL A 279 6.44 10.16 -17.44
C VAL A 279 7.55 9.29 -16.84
N PRO A 280 8.55 9.88 -16.19
CA PRO A 280 9.66 9.13 -15.58
C PRO A 280 9.17 8.05 -14.61
N ALA A 281 9.85 6.93 -14.57
CA ALA A 281 9.63 5.89 -13.55
C ALA A 281 9.98 6.43 -12.15
N GLY A 282 9.20 6.06 -11.13
CA GLY A 282 9.31 6.62 -9.79
C GLY A 282 8.49 7.91 -9.59
N THR A 283 7.77 8.39 -10.60
CA THR A 283 6.89 9.55 -10.46
C THR A 283 5.64 9.19 -9.66
N LEU A 284 5.28 10.04 -8.68
CA LEU A 284 3.96 10.03 -8.06
C LEU A 284 2.97 10.72 -9.01
N ILE A 285 1.95 10.01 -9.44
CA ILE A 285 0.91 10.57 -10.34
C ILE A 285 -0.42 10.73 -9.62
N THR A 286 -1.24 11.64 -10.12
CA THR A 286 -2.64 11.81 -9.70
C THR A 286 -3.56 11.85 -10.91
N LEU A 287 -4.77 11.36 -10.72
CA LEU A 287 -5.83 11.33 -11.74
C LEU A 287 -7.22 11.38 -11.07
N PRO A 288 -8.23 11.96 -11.73
CA PRO A 288 -9.59 11.97 -11.20
C PRO A 288 -10.19 10.56 -11.21
N ALA A 289 -10.93 10.23 -10.16
CA ALA A 289 -11.70 9.00 -10.06
C ALA A 289 -13.21 9.29 -10.21
N GLN A 290 -13.92 8.46 -10.95
CA GLN A 290 -15.37 8.58 -11.14
C GLN A 290 -16.16 8.05 -9.93
N ILE A 291 -15.51 7.30 -9.06
CA ILE A 291 -16.05 6.74 -7.83
C ILE A 291 -15.21 7.23 -6.64
N SER A 292 -15.82 7.36 -5.47
CA SER A 292 -15.07 7.69 -4.26
C SER A 292 -14.39 6.47 -3.65
N GLY A 293 -13.26 6.70 -2.98
CA GLY A 293 -12.65 5.71 -2.09
C GLY A 293 -13.38 5.56 -0.76
N LEU A 294 -12.76 4.80 0.13
CA LEU A 294 -13.16 4.66 1.52
C LEU A 294 -12.28 5.55 2.40
N PRO A 295 -12.85 6.14 3.47
CA PRO A 295 -12.03 6.79 4.48
C PRO A 295 -11.05 5.77 5.09
N PRO A 296 -9.80 6.17 5.38
CA PRO A 296 -8.85 5.28 6.01
C PRO A 296 -9.27 4.97 7.45
N HIS A 297 -9.08 3.71 7.86
CA HIS A 297 -9.16 3.35 9.28
C HIS A 297 -8.03 4.01 10.04
N ARG A 298 -8.27 4.30 11.33
CA ARG A 298 -7.29 4.95 12.18
C ARG A 298 -6.90 4.04 13.35
N PHE A 299 -5.60 3.92 13.53
CA PHE A 299 -5.04 3.18 14.66
C PHE A 299 -5.32 3.93 15.95
N PRO A 300 -5.91 3.30 17.00
CA PRO A 300 -6.10 3.93 18.28
C PRO A 300 -4.75 4.32 18.88
N ASP A 301 -4.57 5.61 19.13
CA ASP A 301 -3.31 6.14 19.65
C ASP A 301 -3.39 6.22 21.18
N PRO A 302 -2.43 5.65 21.93
CA PRO A 302 -2.45 5.71 23.41
C PRO A 302 -2.27 7.12 23.97
N ARG A 303 -1.92 8.11 23.14
CA ARG A 303 -1.81 9.52 23.53
C ARG A 303 -3.08 10.35 23.27
N GLY A 304 -4.13 9.74 22.68
CA GLY A 304 -5.38 10.41 22.30
C GLY A 304 -6.59 9.99 23.10
#